data_7a2a97ef5f178d5867c4ffa276939f28
#
_entry.id   7a2a97ef5f178d5867c4ffa276939f28
#
_cell.length_a   1.000
_cell.length_b   1.000
_cell.length_c   1.000
_cell.angle_alpha   90.00
_cell.angle_beta   90.00
_cell.angle_gamma   90.00
#
_symmetry.space_group_name_H-M   'P 1'
#
loop_
_entity.id
_entity.type
_entity.pdbx_description
1 polymer ?
#
loop_
_entity_poly.entity_id
_entity_poly.type
_entity_poly.pdbx_seq_one_letter_code
_entity_poly.pdbx_strand_id
1 'polypeptide(L)'
;MRTIDIHAHLVPQSLWRAIEAGREWFGYRHQAGEGLGTLTGGGKRTAFSSPKVRFTVEERLKDMDSQGVDMQVVSIHTPFFGHHLDGAQGLALAREVNDEIAGMVKQRPQRFAGLATLPVQDVKAAIGELERAVTVLGLKGAELDTIVYGENWDEPRFLPLFKAAEALGAVLFFHPQPQHNFMMDRTTRYGLF
;
A
#
# COMPACT_ATOMS: atom_id res chain seq x y z
N MET A 1 -8.24 27.31 -2.55
CA MET A 1 -8.14 26.08 -3.38
C MET A 1 -7.71 24.98 -2.43
N ARG A 2 -8.29 23.78 -2.51
CA ARG A 2 -7.92 22.65 -1.64
C ARG A 2 -6.75 21.88 -2.26
N THR A 3 -5.68 21.67 -1.48
CA THR A 3 -4.51 20.90 -1.90
C THR A 3 -4.68 19.44 -1.49
N ILE A 4 -4.68 18.52 -2.45
CA ILE A 4 -4.84 17.09 -2.22
C ILE A 4 -3.56 16.37 -2.68
N ASP A 5 -2.88 15.72 -1.76
CA ASP A 5 -1.78 14.82 -2.04
C ASP A 5 -2.36 13.42 -2.30
N ILE A 6 -2.28 12.97 -3.55
CA ILE A 6 -2.87 11.69 -3.98
C ILE A 6 -1.91 10.51 -3.84
N HIS A 7 -0.67 10.73 -3.38
CA HIS A 7 0.38 9.73 -3.32
C HIS A 7 1.11 9.79 -1.97
N ALA A 8 0.44 9.30 -0.93
CA ALA A 8 0.93 9.34 0.44
C ALA A 8 1.00 7.94 1.06
N HIS A 9 2.21 7.39 1.15
CA HIS A 9 2.39 6.06 1.73
C HIS A 9 2.38 6.06 3.25
N LEU A 10 1.90 4.95 3.80
CA LEU A 10 2.10 4.59 5.21
C LEU A 10 2.76 3.22 5.34
N VAL A 11 3.46 3.03 6.42
CA VAL A 11 3.86 1.69 6.90
C VAL A 11 2.97 1.38 8.10
N PRO A 12 2.26 0.24 8.10
CA PRO A 12 1.26 -0.06 9.13
C PRO A 12 1.85 -0.05 10.55
N GLN A 13 1.12 0.49 11.51
CA GLN A 13 1.52 0.49 12.91
C GLN A 13 1.59 -0.94 13.47
N SER A 14 0.84 -1.86 12.89
CA SER A 14 0.91 -3.28 13.22
C SER A 14 2.27 -3.89 12.94
N LEU A 15 2.94 -3.48 11.85
CA LEU A 15 4.31 -3.87 11.55
C LEU A 15 5.27 -3.35 12.64
N TRP A 16 5.14 -2.08 13.05
CA TRP A 16 6.01 -1.51 14.08
C TRP A 16 5.82 -2.20 15.43
N ARG A 17 4.57 -2.48 15.80
CA ARG A 17 4.27 -3.27 17.02
C ARG A 17 4.87 -4.69 16.97
N ALA A 18 4.89 -5.34 15.81
CA ALA A 18 5.53 -6.64 15.65
C ALA A 18 7.06 -6.54 15.84
N ILE A 19 7.69 -5.53 15.24
CA ILE A 19 9.13 -5.26 15.39
C ILE A 19 9.50 -5.02 16.87
N GLU A 20 8.77 -4.16 17.55
CA GLU A 20 8.98 -3.84 18.97
C GLU A 20 8.82 -5.06 19.87
N ALA A 21 7.95 -5.98 19.49
CA ALA A 21 7.76 -7.27 20.17
C ALA A 21 8.78 -8.36 19.74
N GLY A 22 9.76 -8.03 18.89
CA GLY A 22 10.73 -8.99 18.35
C GLY A 22 10.12 -10.08 17.47
N ARG A 23 8.98 -9.80 16.84
CA ARG A 23 8.24 -10.75 16.00
C ARG A 23 8.32 -10.41 14.51
N GLU A 24 8.12 -11.41 13.68
CA GLU A 24 7.88 -11.22 12.25
C GLU A 24 6.48 -10.65 12.01
N TRP A 25 6.34 -9.87 10.93
CA TRP A 25 5.06 -9.40 10.42
C TRP A 25 4.87 -9.94 8.99
N PHE A 26 4.01 -10.91 8.79
CA PHE A 26 3.76 -11.55 7.49
C PHE A 26 5.04 -11.93 6.72
N GLY A 27 5.96 -12.62 7.40
CA GLY A 27 7.25 -13.02 6.81
C GLY A 27 8.28 -11.90 6.65
N TYR A 28 7.94 -10.66 7.04
CA TYR A 28 8.91 -9.58 7.15
C TYR A 28 9.64 -9.64 8.49
N ARG A 29 10.98 -9.61 8.43
CA ARG A 29 11.88 -9.60 9.59
C ARG A 29 12.63 -8.30 9.67
N HIS A 30 12.67 -7.73 10.84
CA HIS A 30 13.45 -6.52 11.11
C HIS A 30 14.89 -6.87 11.47
N GLN A 31 15.81 -6.13 10.89
CA GLN A 31 17.22 -6.11 11.23
C GLN A 31 17.60 -4.71 11.70
N ALA A 32 17.99 -4.58 12.94
CA ALA A 32 18.47 -3.31 13.48
C ALA A 32 19.69 -2.81 12.70
N GLY A 33 19.81 -1.50 12.56
CA GLY A 33 20.89 -0.85 11.83
C GLY A 33 20.77 0.65 11.93
N GLU A 34 21.42 1.38 11.01
CA GLU A 34 21.33 2.83 10.96
C GLU A 34 19.87 3.28 10.73
N GLY A 35 19.46 4.35 11.40
CA GLY A 35 18.11 4.91 11.32
C GLY A 35 17.05 3.93 11.84
N LEU A 36 16.05 3.62 11.00
CA LEU A 36 14.99 2.65 11.33
C LEU A 36 15.36 1.20 11.01
N GLY A 37 16.62 0.93 10.61
CA GLY A 37 17.06 -0.39 10.21
C GLY A 37 16.50 -0.82 8.85
N THR A 38 16.49 -2.13 8.63
CA THR A 38 16.00 -2.74 7.38
C THR A 38 15.01 -3.84 7.66
N LEU A 39 14.09 -4.05 6.71
CA LEU A 39 13.19 -5.20 6.67
C LEU A 39 13.60 -6.15 5.56
N THR A 40 13.57 -7.44 5.84
CA THR A 40 13.75 -8.51 4.85
C THR A 40 12.48 -9.33 4.79
N GLY A 41 11.98 -9.57 3.58
CA GLY A 41 10.78 -10.37 3.35
C GLY A 41 10.59 -10.61 1.86
N GLY A 42 10.05 -11.77 1.49
CA GLY A 42 9.83 -12.12 0.09
C GLY A 42 11.10 -12.10 -0.78
N GLY A 43 12.27 -12.41 -0.22
CA GLY A 43 13.55 -12.33 -0.92
C GLY A 43 14.08 -10.91 -1.17
N LYS A 44 13.44 -9.90 -0.60
CA LYS A 44 13.78 -8.49 -0.78
C LYS A 44 14.25 -7.86 0.53
N ARG A 45 15.09 -6.84 0.41
CA ARG A 45 15.55 -6.01 1.52
C ARG A 45 15.05 -4.58 1.31
N THR A 46 14.32 -4.05 2.29
CA THR A 46 13.79 -2.69 2.28
C THR A 46 14.43 -1.89 3.39
N ALA A 47 15.12 -0.80 3.03
CA ALA A 47 15.58 0.21 3.98
C ALA A 47 14.56 1.35 4.01
N PHE A 48 14.35 1.93 5.19
CA PHE A 48 13.49 3.10 5.31
C PHE A 48 14.29 4.37 5.03
N SER A 49 13.89 5.12 4.02
CA SER A 49 14.55 6.36 3.63
C SER A 49 14.18 7.56 4.51
N SER A 50 13.12 7.44 5.31
CA SER A 50 12.62 8.55 6.14
C SER A 50 11.96 8.04 7.42
N PRO A 51 12.17 8.71 8.57
CA PRO A 51 11.44 8.42 9.81
C PRO A 51 9.93 8.68 9.70
N LYS A 52 9.49 9.47 8.71
CA LYS A 52 8.06 9.79 8.48
C LYS A 52 7.20 8.56 8.18
N VAL A 53 7.81 7.44 7.78
CA VAL A 53 7.09 6.18 7.56
C VAL A 53 6.46 5.60 8.84
N ARG A 54 6.94 6.05 10.03
CA ARG A 54 6.38 5.68 11.34
C ARG A 54 5.36 6.68 11.88
N PHE A 55 5.09 7.74 11.17
CA PHE A 55 4.23 8.82 11.68
C PHE A 55 2.86 8.28 12.13
N THR A 56 2.48 8.62 13.34
CA THR A 56 1.11 8.55 13.83
C THR A 56 0.20 9.50 13.05
N VAL A 57 -1.10 9.37 13.25
CA VAL A 57 -2.07 10.30 12.63
C VAL A 57 -1.76 11.75 12.99
N GLU A 58 -1.44 12.02 14.27
CA GLU A 58 -1.16 13.36 14.78
C GLU A 58 0.12 13.96 14.20
N GLU A 59 1.19 13.16 14.07
CA GLU A 59 2.45 13.59 13.46
C GLU A 59 2.28 13.88 11.97
N ARG A 60 1.53 13.01 11.28
CA ARG A 60 1.20 13.20 9.86
C ARG A 60 0.39 14.47 9.63
N LEU A 61 -0.59 14.76 10.47
CA LEU A 61 -1.36 16.00 10.38
C LEU A 61 -0.48 17.25 10.53
N LYS A 62 0.44 17.25 11.50
CA LYS A 62 1.41 18.35 11.67
C LYS A 62 2.30 18.52 10.43
N ASP A 63 2.75 17.43 9.85
CA ASP A 63 3.56 17.45 8.63
C ASP A 63 2.77 18.02 7.44
N MET A 64 1.52 17.56 7.24
CA MET A 64 0.62 18.08 6.23
C MET A 64 0.37 19.58 6.39
N ASP A 65 0.08 20.04 7.62
CA ASP A 65 -0.16 21.45 7.92
C ASP A 65 1.08 22.30 7.59
N SER A 66 2.29 21.80 7.89
CA SER A 66 3.54 22.48 7.57
C SER A 66 3.80 22.63 6.07
N GLN A 67 3.21 21.74 5.25
CA GLN A 67 3.35 21.72 3.80
C GLN A 67 2.17 22.36 3.07
N GLY A 68 1.12 22.79 3.79
CA GLY A 68 -0.09 23.32 3.18
C GLY A 68 -0.93 22.25 2.46
N VAL A 69 -0.86 21.00 2.90
CA VAL A 69 -1.65 19.88 2.36
C VAL A 69 -2.93 19.73 3.16
N ASP A 70 -4.07 19.93 2.50
CA ASP A 70 -5.39 19.82 3.13
C ASP A 70 -5.85 18.37 3.31
N MET A 71 -5.53 17.50 2.36
CA MET A 71 -5.92 16.09 2.38
C MET A 71 -4.84 15.20 1.79
N GLN A 72 -4.65 14.02 2.38
CA GLN A 72 -3.86 12.93 1.80
C GLN A 72 -4.74 11.75 1.42
N VAL A 73 -4.47 11.15 0.26
CA VAL A 73 -4.96 9.82 -0.11
C VAL A 73 -3.88 8.82 0.29
N VAL A 74 -4.12 8.09 1.37
CA VAL A 74 -3.13 7.18 1.96
C VAL A 74 -3.27 5.77 1.42
N SER A 75 -2.14 5.13 1.20
CA SER A 75 -2.01 3.74 0.78
C SER A 75 -0.82 3.07 1.46
N ILE A 76 -0.72 1.76 1.38
CA ILE A 76 0.43 1.03 1.92
C ILE A 76 1.72 1.38 1.15
N HIS A 77 2.85 1.42 1.85
CA HIS A 77 4.15 1.50 1.19
C HIS A 77 4.40 0.24 0.35
N THR A 78 4.70 0.42 -0.92
CA THR A 78 4.71 -0.63 -1.95
C THR A 78 5.55 -1.89 -1.69
N PRO A 79 6.68 -1.85 -0.96
CA PRO A 79 7.38 -3.07 -0.56
C PRO A 79 6.54 -4.05 0.25
N PHE A 80 5.42 -3.59 0.82
CA PHE A 80 4.54 -4.37 1.69
C PHE A 80 3.25 -4.86 1.03
N PHE A 81 3.16 -4.87 -0.28
CA PHE A 81 2.01 -5.47 -1.00
C PHE A 81 1.80 -6.97 -0.72
N GLY A 82 2.80 -7.65 -0.14
CA GLY A 82 2.65 -9.04 0.27
C GLY A 82 2.59 -10.06 -0.88
N HIS A 83 3.12 -9.72 -2.06
CA HIS A 83 3.07 -10.61 -3.22
C HIS A 83 3.76 -11.97 -2.97
N HIS A 84 4.71 -12.05 -2.05
CA HIS A 84 5.40 -13.30 -1.69
C HIS A 84 4.56 -14.26 -0.83
N LEU A 85 3.42 -13.82 -0.33
CA LEU A 85 2.52 -14.59 0.51
C LEU A 85 1.58 -15.47 -0.34
N ASP A 86 1.09 -16.55 0.24
CA ASP A 86 -0.03 -17.27 -0.35
C ASP A 86 -1.33 -16.44 -0.29
N GLY A 87 -2.38 -16.90 -0.97
CA GLY A 87 -3.64 -16.15 -1.06
C GLY A 87 -4.30 -15.88 0.30
N ALA A 88 -4.23 -16.83 1.24
CA ALA A 88 -4.83 -16.69 2.57
C ALA A 88 -4.04 -15.70 3.43
N GLN A 89 -2.71 -15.81 3.43
CA GLN A 89 -1.82 -14.89 4.13
C GLN A 89 -1.88 -13.49 3.54
N GLY A 90 -1.93 -13.38 2.20
CA GLY A 90 -2.09 -12.10 1.50
C GLY A 90 -3.40 -11.42 1.84
N LEU A 91 -4.50 -12.18 1.95
CA LEU A 91 -5.79 -11.65 2.39
C LEU A 91 -5.75 -11.18 3.86
N ALA A 92 -5.07 -11.92 4.73
CA ALA A 92 -4.93 -11.53 6.13
C ALA A 92 -4.15 -10.22 6.27
N LEU A 93 -3.03 -10.08 5.54
CA LEU A 93 -2.26 -8.84 5.47
C LEU A 93 -3.12 -7.68 4.94
N ALA A 94 -3.81 -7.89 3.81
CA ALA A 94 -4.64 -6.87 3.19
C ALA A 94 -5.71 -6.35 4.15
N ARG A 95 -6.42 -7.25 4.85
CA ARG A 95 -7.44 -6.88 5.83
C ARG A 95 -6.88 -6.07 6.99
N GLU A 96 -5.76 -6.50 7.57
CA GLU A 96 -5.13 -5.80 8.67
C GLU A 96 -4.73 -4.36 8.27
N VAL A 97 -4.12 -4.20 7.11
CA VAL A 97 -3.70 -2.89 6.58
C VAL A 97 -4.90 -2.01 6.23
N ASN A 98 -5.89 -2.56 5.53
CA ASN A 98 -7.07 -1.81 5.10
C ASN A 98 -7.92 -1.35 6.29
N ASP A 99 -8.03 -2.16 7.33
CA ASP A 99 -8.70 -1.77 8.57
C ASP A 99 -7.96 -0.63 9.29
N GLU A 100 -6.62 -0.64 9.27
CA GLU A 100 -5.83 0.46 9.84
C GLU A 100 -6.01 1.76 9.04
N ILE A 101 -5.94 1.70 7.71
CA ILE A 101 -6.20 2.85 6.83
C ILE A 101 -7.62 3.40 7.07
N ALA A 102 -8.62 2.52 7.12
CA ALA A 102 -10.00 2.93 7.38
C ALA A 102 -10.16 3.58 8.75
N GLY A 103 -9.46 3.06 9.76
CA GLY A 103 -9.42 3.67 11.10
C GLY A 103 -8.87 5.10 11.07
N MET A 104 -7.79 5.35 10.32
CA MET A 104 -7.23 6.68 10.11
C MET A 104 -8.23 7.62 9.41
N VAL A 105 -8.84 7.16 8.31
CA VAL A 105 -9.86 7.92 7.56
C VAL A 105 -11.05 8.27 8.46
N LYS A 106 -11.55 7.32 9.24
CA LYS A 106 -12.68 7.52 10.17
C LYS A 106 -12.36 8.55 11.25
N GLN A 107 -11.14 8.59 11.75
CA GLN A 107 -10.72 9.57 12.75
C GLN A 107 -10.67 11.00 12.20
N ARG A 108 -10.29 11.19 10.95
CA ARG A 108 -10.07 12.49 10.31
C ARG A 108 -10.55 12.51 8.86
N PRO A 109 -11.87 12.33 8.59
CA PRO A 109 -12.41 12.15 7.24
C PRO A 109 -12.25 13.37 6.33
N GLN A 110 -11.99 14.54 6.90
CA GLN A 110 -11.71 15.76 6.14
C GLN A 110 -10.24 15.89 5.72
N ARG A 111 -9.37 15.07 6.31
CA ARG A 111 -7.91 15.13 6.11
C ARG A 111 -7.36 13.90 5.40
N PHE A 112 -8.06 12.77 5.43
CA PHE A 112 -7.63 11.51 4.83
C PHE A 112 -8.71 10.90 3.96
N ALA A 113 -8.29 10.36 2.83
CA ALA A 113 -8.95 9.30 2.07
C ALA A 113 -7.98 8.11 1.99
N GLY A 114 -8.46 6.92 1.65
CA GLY A 114 -7.62 5.74 1.61
C GLY A 114 -7.82 4.91 0.36
N LEU A 115 -6.74 4.24 -0.07
CA LEU A 115 -6.75 3.17 -1.05
C LEU A 115 -6.36 1.86 -0.36
N ALA A 116 -7.06 0.80 -0.69
CA ALA A 116 -6.81 -0.53 -0.18
C ALA A 116 -5.56 -1.16 -0.81
N THR A 117 -4.95 -2.11 -0.11
CA THR A 117 -4.10 -3.14 -0.73
C THR A 117 -4.93 -4.40 -0.96
N LEU A 118 -4.60 -5.18 -2.00
CA LEU A 118 -5.37 -6.36 -2.40
C LEU A 118 -4.47 -7.59 -2.55
N PRO A 119 -4.96 -8.79 -2.18
CA PRO A 119 -4.24 -10.04 -2.38
C PRO A 119 -4.36 -10.53 -3.84
N VAL A 120 -3.70 -9.83 -4.77
CA VAL A 120 -3.85 -10.03 -6.23
C VAL A 120 -3.31 -11.38 -6.74
N GLN A 121 -2.61 -12.14 -5.91
CA GLN A 121 -2.26 -13.54 -6.15
C GLN A 121 -3.49 -14.45 -6.20
N ASP A 122 -4.56 -14.08 -5.49
CA ASP A 122 -5.89 -14.70 -5.55
C ASP A 122 -6.92 -13.65 -5.98
N VAL A 123 -7.25 -13.62 -7.26
CA VAL A 123 -8.16 -12.62 -7.84
C VAL A 123 -9.54 -12.65 -7.20
N LYS A 124 -10.04 -13.83 -6.80
CA LYS A 124 -11.34 -13.93 -6.12
C LYS A 124 -11.29 -13.29 -4.74
N ALA A 125 -10.23 -13.54 -3.99
CA ALA A 125 -10.02 -12.90 -2.69
C ALA A 125 -9.81 -11.38 -2.85
N ALA A 126 -9.08 -10.94 -3.89
CA ALA A 126 -8.87 -9.53 -4.20
C ALA A 126 -10.19 -8.80 -4.50
N ILE A 127 -11.10 -9.41 -5.26
CA ILE A 127 -12.43 -8.85 -5.53
C ILE A 127 -13.22 -8.70 -4.23
N GLY A 128 -13.31 -9.75 -3.42
CA GLY A 128 -14.04 -9.69 -2.15
C GLY A 128 -13.47 -8.64 -1.17
N GLU A 129 -12.15 -8.47 -1.16
CA GLU A 129 -11.52 -7.45 -0.32
C GLU A 129 -11.72 -6.04 -0.89
N LEU A 130 -11.71 -5.85 -2.22
CA LEU A 130 -12.04 -4.57 -2.84
C LEU A 130 -13.49 -4.16 -2.53
N GLU A 131 -14.44 -5.10 -2.66
CA GLU A 131 -15.84 -4.88 -2.29
C GLU A 131 -15.96 -4.45 -0.83
N ARG A 132 -15.31 -5.17 0.10
CA ARG A 132 -15.30 -4.82 1.52
C ARG A 132 -14.68 -3.43 1.75
N ALA A 133 -13.54 -3.16 1.13
CA ALA A 133 -12.84 -1.90 1.28
C ALA A 133 -13.68 -0.69 0.86
N VAL A 134 -14.40 -0.80 -0.26
CA VAL A 134 -15.22 0.29 -0.77
C VAL A 134 -16.55 0.42 -0.02
N THR A 135 -17.26 -0.70 0.16
CA THR A 135 -18.65 -0.66 0.67
C THR A 135 -18.74 -0.64 2.19
N VAL A 136 -17.81 -1.27 2.90
CA VAL A 136 -17.80 -1.36 4.37
C VAL A 136 -16.85 -0.37 4.99
N LEU A 137 -15.62 -0.27 4.46
CA LEU A 137 -14.58 0.57 5.03
C LEU A 137 -14.60 2.02 4.50
N GLY A 138 -15.29 2.28 3.38
CA GLY A 138 -15.40 3.60 2.77
C GLY A 138 -14.14 4.08 2.07
N LEU A 139 -13.21 3.17 1.76
CA LEU A 139 -12.01 3.46 0.98
C LEU A 139 -12.40 3.77 -0.48
N LYS A 140 -11.53 4.43 -1.22
CA LYS A 140 -11.87 4.96 -2.56
C LYS A 140 -11.48 4.03 -3.70
N GLY A 141 -10.89 2.90 -3.41
CA GLY A 141 -10.41 1.92 -4.36
C GLY A 141 -9.17 1.23 -3.84
N ALA A 142 -8.24 0.88 -4.71
CA ALA A 142 -7.02 0.17 -4.35
C ALA A 142 -5.78 0.74 -5.02
N GLU A 143 -4.62 0.61 -4.35
CA GLU A 143 -3.30 0.76 -4.95
C GLU A 143 -2.80 -0.62 -5.39
N LEU A 144 -2.27 -0.70 -6.60
CA LEU A 144 -1.81 -1.92 -7.25
C LEU A 144 -0.39 -1.75 -7.78
N ASP A 145 0.40 -2.82 -7.76
CA ASP A 145 1.67 -2.85 -8.50
C ASP A 145 1.42 -2.80 -10.02
N THR A 146 2.34 -2.27 -10.80
CA THR A 146 2.25 -2.26 -12.26
C THR A 146 2.41 -3.65 -12.90
N ILE A 147 3.02 -4.60 -12.19
CA ILE A 147 3.23 -5.98 -12.64
C ILE A 147 2.98 -6.92 -11.45
N VAL A 148 2.27 -8.01 -11.69
CA VAL A 148 1.98 -9.05 -10.68
C VAL A 148 2.66 -10.35 -11.11
N TYR A 149 3.69 -10.80 -10.38
CA TYR A 149 4.45 -12.02 -10.69
C TYR A 149 5.02 -12.09 -12.12
N GLY A 150 5.38 -10.94 -12.70
CA GLY A 150 5.84 -10.86 -14.08
C GLY A 150 4.72 -10.83 -15.13
N GLU A 151 3.47 -10.92 -14.70
CA GLU A 151 2.29 -10.82 -15.57
C GLU A 151 1.79 -9.39 -15.68
N ASN A 152 1.32 -9.03 -16.86
CA ASN A 152 0.67 -7.74 -17.10
C ASN A 152 -0.81 -7.78 -16.69
N TRP A 153 -1.38 -6.62 -16.46
CA TRP A 153 -2.78 -6.47 -16.06
C TRP A 153 -3.80 -6.75 -17.18
N ASP A 154 -3.36 -6.91 -18.42
CA ASP A 154 -4.19 -7.33 -19.58
C ASP A 154 -4.41 -8.85 -19.63
N GLU A 155 -3.77 -9.63 -18.75
CA GLU A 155 -4.02 -11.06 -18.64
C GLU A 155 -5.48 -11.34 -18.27
N PRO A 156 -6.15 -12.30 -18.95
CA PRO A 156 -7.59 -12.56 -18.78
C PRO A 156 -8.02 -12.82 -17.34
N ARG A 157 -7.13 -13.35 -16.50
CA ARG A 157 -7.43 -13.65 -15.09
C ARG A 157 -7.74 -12.39 -14.26
N PHE A 158 -7.24 -11.22 -14.67
CA PHE A 158 -7.47 -9.96 -13.95
C PHE A 158 -8.74 -9.23 -14.38
N LEU A 159 -9.31 -9.55 -15.54
CA LEU A 159 -10.51 -8.89 -16.04
C LEU A 159 -11.69 -8.85 -15.03
N PRO A 160 -11.95 -9.92 -14.23
CA PRO A 160 -12.98 -9.86 -13.21
C PRO A 160 -12.74 -8.79 -12.14
N LEU A 161 -11.49 -8.50 -11.77
CA LEU A 161 -11.16 -7.44 -10.82
C LEU A 161 -11.47 -6.05 -11.38
N PHE A 162 -11.15 -5.80 -12.67
CA PHE A 162 -11.51 -4.53 -13.33
C PHE A 162 -13.02 -4.33 -13.40
N LYS A 163 -13.78 -5.39 -13.72
CA LYS A 163 -15.25 -5.33 -13.73
C LYS A 163 -15.83 -5.04 -12.34
N ALA A 164 -15.25 -5.62 -11.29
CA ALA A 164 -15.66 -5.32 -9.93
C ALA A 164 -15.34 -3.86 -9.56
N ALA A 165 -14.16 -3.37 -9.92
CA ALA A 165 -13.79 -1.98 -9.69
C ALA A 165 -14.71 -0.99 -10.43
N GLU A 166 -15.05 -1.28 -11.68
CA GLU A 166 -16.00 -0.49 -12.48
C GLU A 166 -17.39 -0.46 -11.81
N ALA A 167 -17.92 -1.62 -11.42
CA ALA A 167 -19.22 -1.73 -10.77
C ALA A 167 -19.30 -0.98 -9.43
N LEU A 168 -18.17 -0.89 -8.71
CA LEU A 168 -18.05 -0.17 -7.44
C LEU A 168 -17.74 1.32 -7.60
N GLY A 169 -17.40 1.78 -8.81
CA GLY A 169 -16.84 3.11 -9.04
C GLY A 169 -15.50 3.31 -8.31
N ALA A 170 -14.72 2.25 -8.13
CA ALA A 170 -13.48 2.24 -7.39
C ALA A 170 -12.31 2.76 -8.23
N VAL A 171 -11.45 3.58 -7.60
CA VAL A 171 -10.19 4.00 -8.21
C VAL A 171 -9.18 2.86 -8.17
N LEU A 172 -8.49 2.60 -9.28
CA LEU A 172 -7.32 1.74 -9.32
C LEU A 172 -6.08 2.60 -9.59
N PHE A 173 -5.22 2.71 -8.58
CA PHE A 173 -3.99 3.50 -8.63
C PHE A 173 -2.80 2.56 -8.84
N PHE A 174 -2.17 2.63 -10.01
CA PHE A 174 -1.03 1.79 -10.36
C PHE A 174 0.29 2.44 -9.95
N HIS A 175 1.07 1.75 -9.13
CA HIS A 175 2.34 2.23 -8.62
C HIS A 175 3.50 1.32 -9.05
N PRO A 176 4.52 1.84 -9.77
CA PRO A 176 5.68 1.05 -10.14
C PRO A 176 6.56 0.74 -8.94
N GLN A 177 7.07 -0.49 -8.88
CA GLN A 177 8.12 -0.86 -7.93
C GLN A 177 9.49 -0.89 -8.61
N PRO A 178 10.56 -0.40 -7.97
CA PRO A 178 11.91 -0.41 -8.54
C PRO A 178 12.43 -1.78 -8.94
N GLN A 179 11.94 -2.84 -8.28
CA GLN A 179 12.42 -4.19 -8.49
C GLN A 179 11.73 -4.94 -9.65
N HIS A 180 10.65 -4.40 -10.20
CA HIS A 180 9.94 -4.99 -11.36
C HIS A 180 10.29 -4.23 -12.65
N ASN A 181 11.53 -4.12 -12.95
CA ASN A 181 12.17 -3.03 -13.61
C ASN A 181 12.23 -3.04 -15.12
N PHE A 182 11.26 -3.61 -15.79
CA PHE A 182 11.07 -3.38 -17.22
C PHE A 182 10.88 -1.88 -17.55
N MET A 183 10.22 -1.13 -16.67
CA MET A 183 10.05 0.32 -16.84
C MET A 183 11.33 1.11 -16.54
N MET A 184 12.10 0.74 -15.52
CA MET A 184 13.35 1.43 -15.21
C MET A 184 14.43 1.22 -16.29
N ASP A 185 14.58 0.03 -16.84
CA ASP A 185 15.51 -0.19 -17.95
C ASP A 185 15.17 0.70 -19.14
N ARG A 186 13.88 0.95 -19.39
CA ARG A 186 13.43 1.84 -20.44
C ARG A 186 13.56 3.31 -20.09
N THR A 187 13.25 3.71 -18.86
CA THR A 187 13.27 5.12 -18.42
C THR A 187 14.65 5.62 -18.07
N THR A 188 15.54 4.76 -17.53
CA THR A 188 16.98 5.06 -17.34
C THR A 188 17.62 5.42 -18.67
N ARG A 189 17.24 4.76 -19.76
CA ARG A 189 17.69 5.06 -21.12
C ARG A 189 17.41 6.52 -21.55
N TYR A 190 16.40 7.15 -20.96
CA TYR A 190 16.03 8.55 -21.23
C TYR A 190 16.44 9.51 -20.11
N GLY A 191 17.23 9.06 -19.14
CA GLY A 191 17.64 9.87 -18.00
C GLY A 191 16.51 10.30 -17.08
N LEU A 192 15.43 9.50 -17.01
CA LEU A 192 14.25 9.81 -16.19
C LEU A 192 14.33 9.27 -14.76
N PHE A 193 15.38 8.53 -14.43
CA PHE A 193 15.72 8.04 -13.08
C PHE A 193 17.22 8.05 -12.86
#